data_8c26548c838842532a5029d4138db8e7
#
_entry.id   8c26548c838842532a5029d4138db8e7
#
_cell.length_a   1.000
_cell.length_b   1.000
_cell.length_c   1.000
_cell.angle_alpha   90.00
_cell.angle_beta   90.00
_cell.angle_gamma   90.00
#
_symmetry.space_group_name_H-M   'P 1'
#
loop_
_entity.id
_entity.type
_entity.pdbx_description
1 polymer ?
#
loop_
_entity_poly.entity_id
_entity_poly.type
_entity_poly.pdbx_seq_one_letter_code
_entity_poly.pdbx_strand_id
1 'polypeptide(L)'
;SALLSGYRVFSRRFVKSFPALSAGFETETELTVHALELRMPVEEMSFPYRGRPDDSSSKLSTYRDGWRILRTIIKLTKEEKPFLVFAVMSLLFAATSLLLAWPLLITFLDTGLVPRLPTAILATGLMLLAFLTLACGAILDVVTLGRSEVKRLSYLALPRYRSRHHRRFTD
;
A
#
# COMPACT_ATOMS: atom_id res chain seq x y z
N SER A 1 -20.11 0.15 6.54
CA SER A 1 -18.88 0.36 5.77
C SER A 1 -19.05 -0.20 4.36
N ALA A 2 -19.45 0.64 3.42
CA ALA A 2 -19.78 0.25 2.04
C ALA A 2 -18.59 0.35 1.09
N LEU A 3 -17.38 0.02 1.56
CA LEU A 3 -16.16 0.01 0.72
C LEU A 3 -16.22 -1.02 -0.43
N LEU A 4 -17.14 -1.96 -0.38
CA LEU A 4 -17.33 -3.03 -1.38
C LEU A 4 -18.75 -3.00 -1.99
N SER A 5 -19.39 -1.84 -2.05
CA SER A 5 -20.68 -1.70 -2.72
C SER A 5 -20.49 -1.69 -4.22
N GLY A 6 -21.22 -2.58 -4.93
CA GLY A 6 -21.20 -2.68 -6.39
C GLY A 6 -21.84 -1.49 -7.12
N TYR A 7 -22.49 -0.56 -6.41
CA TYR A 7 -23.11 0.63 -7.01
C TYR A 7 -22.34 1.87 -6.58
N ARG A 8 -21.65 2.53 -7.52
CA ARG A 8 -20.83 3.71 -7.26
C ARG A 8 -21.03 4.74 -8.35
N VAL A 9 -21.12 6.00 -7.94
CA VAL A 9 -21.22 7.15 -8.84
C VAL A 9 -19.95 7.98 -8.73
N PHE A 10 -19.31 8.22 -9.86
CA PHE A 10 -18.06 8.96 -9.93
C PHE A 10 -18.23 10.26 -10.70
N SER A 11 -17.53 11.29 -10.27
CA SER A 11 -17.45 12.53 -11.06
C SER A 11 -16.62 12.30 -12.33
N ARG A 12 -16.97 12.99 -13.42
CA ARG A 12 -16.22 12.93 -14.69
C ARG A 12 -14.73 13.26 -14.52
N ARG A 13 -14.43 14.16 -13.59
CA ARG A 13 -13.07 14.58 -13.27
C ARG A 13 -12.30 13.44 -12.59
N PHE A 14 -12.93 12.73 -11.68
CA PHE A 14 -12.35 11.56 -11.01
C PHE A 14 -12.04 10.45 -12.01
N VAL A 15 -13.00 10.09 -12.86
CA VAL A 15 -12.81 9.03 -13.88
C VAL A 15 -11.68 9.36 -14.86
N LYS A 16 -11.54 10.64 -15.25
CA LYS A 16 -10.46 11.06 -16.14
C LYS A 16 -9.09 11.09 -15.48
N SER A 17 -9.02 11.23 -14.14
CA SER A 17 -7.77 11.20 -13.38
C SER A 17 -7.34 9.79 -12.97
N PHE A 18 -8.24 8.81 -13.11
CA PHE A 18 -7.99 7.44 -12.69
C PHE A 18 -7.17 6.69 -13.74
N PRO A 19 -5.94 6.27 -13.43
CA PRO A 19 -5.16 5.40 -14.28
C PRO A 19 -5.67 3.96 -14.10
N ALA A 20 -6.50 3.46 -14.99
CA ALA A 20 -6.95 2.08 -14.97
C ALA A 20 -5.77 1.15 -15.27
N LEU A 21 -5.14 0.60 -14.27
CA LEU A 21 -3.97 -0.27 -14.38
C LEU A 21 -4.33 -1.75 -14.27
N SER A 22 -5.45 -2.08 -13.61
CA SER A 22 -5.90 -3.46 -13.42
C SER A 22 -7.23 -3.74 -14.10
N ALA A 23 -7.40 -4.99 -14.53
CA ALA A 23 -8.64 -5.51 -15.09
C ALA A 23 -9.27 -6.51 -14.12
N GLY A 24 -10.47 -6.23 -13.61
CA GLY A 24 -11.23 -7.14 -12.76
C GLY A 24 -11.56 -6.60 -11.37
N PHE A 25 -11.69 -7.48 -10.38
CA PHE A 25 -12.11 -7.16 -9.01
C PHE A 25 -11.16 -6.18 -8.29
N GLU A 26 -9.91 -6.10 -8.74
CA GLU A 26 -8.89 -5.19 -8.20
C GLU A 26 -9.20 -3.73 -8.51
N THR A 27 -9.95 -3.46 -9.58
CA THR A 27 -10.34 -2.10 -9.99
C THR A 27 -11.17 -1.38 -8.91
N GLU A 28 -12.03 -2.09 -8.19
CA GLU A 28 -12.83 -1.49 -7.10
C GLU A 28 -11.94 -1.01 -5.94
N THR A 29 -10.93 -1.80 -5.62
CA THR A 29 -9.96 -1.46 -4.58
C THR A 29 -9.09 -0.29 -5.03
N GLU A 30 -8.62 -0.30 -6.28
CA GLU A 30 -7.84 0.80 -6.86
C GLU A 30 -8.62 2.12 -6.89
N LEU A 31 -9.90 2.08 -7.26
CA LEU A 31 -10.77 3.26 -7.23
C LEU A 31 -10.91 3.83 -5.81
N THR A 32 -11.04 2.96 -4.82
CA THR A 32 -11.13 3.37 -3.41
C THR A 32 -9.82 4.00 -2.93
N VAL A 33 -8.69 3.34 -3.21
CA VAL A 33 -7.36 3.85 -2.88
C VAL A 33 -7.11 5.19 -3.56
N HIS A 34 -7.43 5.32 -4.84
CA HIS A 34 -7.28 6.58 -5.57
C HIS A 34 -8.11 7.73 -4.98
N ALA A 35 -9.35 7.45 -4.55
CA ALA A 35 -10.19 8.44 -3.87
C ALA A 35 -9.60 8.89 -2.53
N LEU A 36 -9.01 7.95 -1.76
CA LEU A 36 -8.35 8.23 -0.48
C LEU A 36 -7.04 9.01 -0.66
N GLU A 37 -6.20 8.63 -1.65
CA GLU A 37 -4.97 9.36 -1.99
C GLU A 37 -5.26 10.82 -2.37
N LEU A 38 -6.32 11.06 -3.15
CA LEU A 38 -6.75 12.41 -3.52
C LEU A 38 -7.49 13.15 -2.41
N ARG A 39 -7.74 12.49 -1.26
CA ARG A 39 -8.54 13.02 -0.13
C ARG A 39 -9.88 13.60 -0.59
N MET A 40 -10.57 12.86 -1.46
CA MET A 40 -11.84 13.30 -1.98
C MET A 40 -12.96 13.11 -0.96
N PRO A 41 -13.95 14.03 -0.91
CA PRO A 41 -15.16 13.80 -0.12
C PRO A 41 -15.93 12.62 -0.73
N VAL A 42 -16.20 11.61 0.10
CA VAL A 42 -17.01 10.44 -0.25
C VAL A 42 -18.28 10.51 0.58
N GLU A 43 -19.44 10.41 -0.05
CA GLU A 43 -20.73 10.36 0.59
C GLU A 43 -21.35 8.98 0.38
N GLU A 44 -21.83 8.39 1.47
CA GLU A 44 -22.53 7.10 1.45
C GLU A 44 -24.03 7.33 1.53
N MET A 45 -24.76 6.86 0.54
CA MET A 45 -26.22 6.86 0.54
C MET A 45 -26.75 5.47 0.75
N SER A 46 -27.65 5.28 1.73
CA SER A 46 -28.34 4.02 1.94
C SER A 46 -29.52 3.90 1.00
N PHE A 47 -29.52 2.88 0.16
CA PHE A 47 -30.66 2.54 -0.69
C PHE A 47 -31.33 1.24 -0.19
N PRO A 48 -32.65 1.09 -0.33
CA PRO A 48 -33.32 -0.16 -0.02
C PRO A 48 -32.82 -1.25 -0.97
N TYR A 49 -32.08 -2.21 -0.41
CA TYR A 49 -31.51 -3.33 -1.18
C TYR A 49 -32.52 -4.48 -1.22
N ARG A 50 -32.89 -4.89 -2.43
CA ARG A 50 -33.66 -6.13 -2.61
C ARG A 50 -32.72 -7.31 -2.44
N GLY A 51 -32.97 -8.15 -1.45
CA GLY A 51 -32.15 -9.33 -1.16
C GLY A 51 -31.91 -10.17 -2.41
N ARG A 52 -30.73 -10.76 -2.47
CA ARG A 52 -30.35 -11.68 -3.55
C ARG A 52 -31.25 -12.92 -3.48
N PRO A 53 -31.75 -13.48 -4.59
CA PRO A 53 -32.47 -14.74 -4.58
C PRO A 53 -31.62 -15.83 -3.90
N ASP A 54 -32.26 -16.66 -3.06
CA ASP A 54 -31.60 -17.69 -2.23
C ASP A 54 -30.82 -18.76 -3.02
N ASP A 55 -30.94 -18.78 -4.34
CA ASP A 55 -30.33 -19.78 -5.24
C ASP A 55 -28.93 -19.42 -5.77
N SER A 56 -28.32 -18.35 -5.25
CA SER A 56 -27.00 -17.89 -5.69
C SER A 56 -25.94 -18.26 -4.66
N SER A 57 -25.38 -19.47 -4.77
CA SER A 57 -24.21 -19.88 -3.99
C SER A 57 -23.01 -18.96 -4.26
N SER A 58 -22.42 -18.47 -3.17
CA SER A 58 -21.16 -17.72 -3.24
C SER A 58 -20.06 -18.62 -3.80
N LYS A 59 -19.50 -18.27 -4.97
CA LYS A 59 -18.38 -18.99 -5.60
C LYS A 59 -17.03 -18.67 -4.97
N LEU A 60 -17.03 -18.14 -3.75
CA LEU A 60 -15.81 -17.77 -3.03
C LEU A 60 -15.19 -19.02 -2.39
N SER A 61 -14.04 -19.44 -2.88
CA SER A 61 -13.22 -20.47 -2.24
C SER A 61 -12.39 -19.82 -1.13
N THR A 62 -12.77 -20.03 0.13
CA THR A 62 -12.25 -19.33 1.32
C THR A 62 -10.73 -19.27 1.42
N TYR A 63 -10.01 -20.35 1.12
CA TYR A 63 -8.54 -20.39 1.21
C TYR A 63 -7.84 -19.68 0.04
N ARG A 64 -8.35 -19.87 -1.16
CA ARG A 64 -7.74 -19.31 -2.38
C ARG A 64 -7.98 -17.81 -2.47
N ASP A 65 -9.15 -17.36 -2.06
CA ASP A 65 -9.50 -15.94 -2.03
C ASP A 65 -8.85 -15.24 -0.84
N GLY A 66 -8.72 -15.89 0.31
CA GLY A 66 -7.95 -15.39 1.45
C GLY A 66 -6.48 -15.12 1.10
N TRP A 67 -5.82 -16.03 0.38
CA TRP A 67 -4.45 -15.84 -0.10
C TRP A 67 -4.33 -14.70 -1.11
N ARG A 68 -5.31 -14.56 -2.02
CA ARG A 68 -5.37 -13.48 -2.98
C ARG A 68 -5.54 -12.12 -2.27
N ILE A 69 -6.45 -12.04 -1.30
CA ILE A 69 -6.66 -10.84 -0.49
C ILE A 69 -5.40 -10.47 0.28
N LEU A 70 -4.76 -11.44 0.95
CA LEU A 70 -3.51 -11.21 1.67
C LEU A 70 -2.40 -10.68 0.75
N ARG A 71 -2.23 -11.28 -0.43
CA ARG A 71 -1.26 -10.81 -1.43
C ARG A 71 -1.57 -9.39 -1.91
N THR A 72 -2.84 -9.07 -2.09
CA THR A 72 -3.27 -7.72 -2.50
C THR A 72 -3.02 -6.71 -1.38
N ILE A 73 -3.29 -7.07 -0.12
CA ILE A 73 -2.98 -6.21 1.04
C ILE A 73 -1.48 -5.95 1.14
N ILE A 74 -0.64 -6.99 1.02
CA ILE A 74 0.82 -6.85 1.05
C ILE A 74 1.31 -5.96 -0.10
N LYS A 75 0.77 -6.15 -1.32
CA LYS A 75 1.10 -5.33 -2.48
C LYS A 75 0.72 -3.87 -2.25
N LEU A 76 -0.49 -3.60 -1.79
CA LEU A 76 -0.98 -2.24 -1.47
C LEU A 76 -0.15 -1.59 -0.36
N THR A 77 0.14 -2.31 0.72
CA THR A 77 0.97 -1.80 1.81
C THR A 77 2.38 -1.44 1.32
N LYS A 78 2.95 -2.25 0.44
CA LYS A 78 4.26 -1.99 -0.17
C LYS A 78 4.22 -0.75 -1.09
N GLU A 79 3.12 -0.52 -1.79
CA GLU A 79 2.94 0.62 -2.69
C GLU A 79 2.64 1.92 -1.94
N GLU A 80 1.85 1.84 -0.84
CA GLU A 80 1.40 3.00 -0.06
C GLU A 80 2.39 3.41 1.05
N LYS A 81 3.04 2.42 1.68
CA LYS A 81 3.97 2.64 2.80
C LYS A 81 5.20 1.75 2.67
N PRO A 82 6.05 1.98 1.67
CA PRO A 82 7.23 1.16 1.45
C PRO A 82 8.19 1.20 2.64
N PHE A 83 8.33 2.34 3.31
CA PHE A 83 9.20 2.50 4.47
C PHE A 83 8.92 1.45 5.55
N LEU A 84 7.65 1.18 5.88
CA LEU A 84 7.28 0.23 6.93
C LEU A 84 7.76 -1.19 6.60
N VAL A 85 7.59 -1.64 5.37
CA VAL A 85 8.03 -2.98 4.92
C VAL A 85 9.55 -3.11 5.01
N PHE A 86 10.27 -2.12 4.52
CA PHE A 86 11.73 -2.10 4.54
C PHE A 86 12.28 -1.92 5.97
N ALA A 87 11.61 -1.16 6.84
CA ALA A 87 11.98 -1.01 8.25
C ALA A 87 11.84 -2.34 9.01
N VAL A 88 10.77 -3.12 8.79
CA VAL A 88 10.62 -4.45 9.38
C VAL A 88 11.71 -5.40 8.91
N MET A 89 12.02 -5.41 7.60
CA MET A 89 13.11 -6.24 7.07
C MET A 89 14.48 -5.81 7.64
N SER A 90 14.74 -4.52 7.72
CA SER A 90 15.95 -3.98 8.33
C SER A 90 16.08 -4.41 9.80
N LEU A 91 14.99 -4.33 10.56
CA LEU A 91 14.97 -4.75 11.97
C LEU A 91 15.28 -6.26 12.10
N LEU A 92 14.73 -7.10 11.22
CA LEU A 92 15.03 -8.53 11.21
C LEU A 92 16.51 -8.81 10.93
N PHE A 93 17.11 -8.14 9.95
CA PHE A 93 18.53 -8.28 9.65
C PHE A 93 19.41 -7.78 10.80
N ALA A 94 19.07 -6.63 11.40
CA ALA A 94 19.79 -6.08 12.54
C ALA A 94 19.69 -7.00 13.76
N ALA A 95 18.50 -7.52 14.09
CA ALA A 95 18.30 -8.46 15.18
C ALA A 95 19.10 -9.75 14.97
N THR A 96 19.07 -10.32 13.76
CA THR A 96 19.85 -11.52 13.42
C THR A 96 21.36 -11.24 13.53
N SER A 97 21.82 -10.10 13.05
CA SER A 97 23.20 -9.67 13.18
C SER A 97 23.65 -9.58 14.64
N LEU A 98 22.85 -8.93 15.48
CA LEU A 98 23.14 -8.79 16.91
C LEU A 98 23.17 -10.13 17.64
N LEU A 99 22.22 -11.04 17.32
CA LEU A 99 22.19 -12.39 17.87
C LEU A 99 23.46 -13.20 17.52
N LEU A 100 23.96 -13.03 16.28
CA LEU A 100 25.20 -13.67 15.84
C LEU A 100 26.44 -13.02 16.45
N ALA A 101 26.44 -11.71 16.62
CA ALA A 101 27.55 -10.94 17.19
C ALA A 101 27.69 -11.14 18.71
N TRP A 102 26.57 -11.39 19.43
CA TRP A 102 26.56 -11.50 20.89
C TRP A 102 27.56 -12.52 21.46
N PRO A 103 27.55 -13.82 21.03
CA PRO A 103 28.52 -14.80 21.53
C PRO A 103 29.96 -14.48 21.11
N LEU A 104 30.16 -13.83 19.97
CA LEU A 104 31.50 -13.41 19.57
C LEU A 104 32.04 -12.32 20.49
N LEU A 105 31.20 -11.36 20.86
CA LEU A 105 31.58 -10.28 21.75
C LEU A 105 31.99 -10.83 23.11
N ILE A 106 31.23 -11.77 23.70
CA ILE A 106 31.58 -12.40 24.96
C ILE A 106 32.93 -13.12 24.88
N THR A 107 33.12 -13.97 23.83
CA THR A 107 34.37 -14.68 23.65
C THR A 107 35.57 -13.74 23.46
N PHE A 108 35.36 -12.64 22.76
CA PHE A 108 36.42 -11.63 22.57
C PHE A 108 36.81 -10.92 23.88
N LEU A 109 35.81 -10.61 24.71
CA LEU A 109 36.09 -10.00 26.03
C LEU A 109 36.84 -10.93 26.97
N ASP A 110 36.59 -12.26 26.89
CA ASP A 110 37.22 -13.25 27.74
C ASP A 110 38.62 -13.65 27.27
N THR A 111 38.82 -13.75 25.95
CA THR A 111 40.04 -14.34 25.34
C THR A 111 40.89 -13.36 24.55
N GLY A 112 40.37 -12.19 24.21
CA GLY A 112 41.02 -11.23 23.29
C GLY A 112 41.11 -11.71 21.83
N LEU A 113 40.52 -12.86 21.52
CA LEU A 113 40.59 -13.49 20.18
C LEU A 113 39.21 -13.65 19.57
N VAL A 114 39.14 -13.62 18.22
CA VAL A 114 37.90 -13.88 17.46
C VAL A 114 38.00 -15.25 16.80
N PRO A 115 37.60 -16.35 17.47
CA PRO A 115 37.83 -17.71 16.96
C PRO A 115 36.93 -18.07 15.80
N ARG A 116 35.81 -17.33 15.57
CA ARG A 116 34.84 -17.58 14.52
C ARG A 116 34.77 -16.40 13.54
N LEU A 117 35.88 -16.17 12.81
CA LEU A 117 35.99 -15.11 11.83
C LEU A 117 34.86 -15.10 10.77
N PRO A 118 34.44 -16.25 10.18
CA PRO A 118 33.34 -16.25 9.20
C PRO A 118 32.02 -15.74 9.78
N THR A 119 31.73 -16.04 11.06
CA THR A 119 30.51 -15.55 11.73
C THR A 119 30.57 -14.03 11.99
N ALA A 120 31.76 -13.50 12.31
CA ALA A 120 31.96 -12.06 12.46
C ALA A 120 31.70 -11.31 11.13
N ILE A 121 32.23 -11.85 10.01
CA ILE A 121 32.02 -11.27 8.68
C ILE A 121 30.53 -11.33 8.30
N LEU A 122 29.86 -12.45 8.58
CA LEU A 122 28.43 -12.62 8.31
C LEU A 122 27.59 -11.62 9.13
N ALA A 123 27.87 -11.46 10.42
CA ALA A 123 27.19 -10.52 11.29
C ALA A 123 27.35 -9.06 10.79
N THR A 124 28.58 -8.68 10.42
CA THR A 124 28.86 -7.36 9.84
C THR A 124 28.12 -7.16 8.51
N GLY A 125 28.12 -8.16 7.64
CA GLY A 125 27.39 -8.12 6.37
C GLY A 125 25.89 -7.94 6.56
N LEU A 126 25.28 -8.66 7.52
CA LEU A 126 23.87 -8.51 7.87
C LEU A 126 23.54 -7.12 8.43
N MET A 127 24.42 -6.54 9.24
CA MET A 127 24.21 -5.19 9.77
C MET A 127 24.29 -4.15 8.63
N LEU A 128 25.23 -4.29 7.71
CA LEU A 128 25.29 -3.41 6.53
C LEU A 128 24.04 -3.55 5.65
N LEU A 129 23.56 -4.78 5.44
CA LEU A 129 22.29 -5.01 4.73
C LEU A 129 21.10 -4.37 5.44
N ALA A 130 21.07 -4.40 6.77
CA ALA A 130 20.04 -3.73 7.57
C ALA A 130 20.02 -2.23 7.30
N PHE A 131 21.17 -1.56 7.33
CA PHE A 131 21.26 -0.13 7.05
C PHE A 131 20.90 0.21 5.60
N LEU A 132 21.37 -0.57 4.65
CA LEU A 132 21.03 -0.38 3.23
C LEU A 132 19.54 -0.54 2.99
N THR A 133 18.93 -1.56 3.59
CA THR A 133 17.48 -1.82 3.50
C THR A 133 16.68 -0.66 4.08
N LEU A 134 17.10 -0.12 5.22
CA LEU A 134 16.46 1.05 5.84
C LEU A 134 16.57 2.29 4.94
N ALA A 135 17.75 2.55 4.40
CA ALA A 135 18.00 3.67 3.48
C ALA A 135 17.13 3.55 2.21
N CYS A 136 17.05 2.35 1.62
CA CYS A 136 16.16 2.10 0.48
C CYS A 136 14.70 2.36 0.82
N GLY A 137 14.26 1.95 2.02
CA GLY A 137 12.90 2.21 2.51
C GLY A 137 12.61 3.71 2.61
N ALA A 138 13.54 4.49 3.16
CA ALA A 138 13.38 5.94 3.26
C ALA A 138 13.33 6.63 1.88
N ILE A 139 14.16 6.22 0.94
CA ILE A 139 14.16 6.76 -0.43
C ILE A 139 12.83 6.45 -1.13
N LEU A 140 12.34 5.20 -1.01
CA LEU A 140 11.08 4.80 -1.62
C LEU A 140 9.88 5.53 -1.02
N ASP A 141 9.91 5.85 0.26
CA ASP A 141 8.86 6.64 0.92
C ASP A 141 8.76 8.04 0.35
N VAL A 142 9.89 8.72 0.18
CA VAL A 142 9.95 10.05 -0.46
C VAL A 142 9.45 10.00 -1.90
N VAL A 143 9.81 8.96 -2.67
CA VAL A 143 9.33 8.77 -4.05
C VAL A 143 7.81 8.54 -4.07
N THR A 144 7.27 7.79 -3.12
CA THR A 144 5.84 7.53 -3.03
C THR A 144 5.05 8.81 -2.70
N LEU A 145 5.56 9.62 -1.77
CA LEU A 145 4.99 10.95 -1.46
C LEU A 145 4.97 11.84 -2.71
N GLY A 146 6.08 11.94 -3.44
CA GLY A 146 6.15 12.71 -4.67
C GLY A 146 5.16 12.24 -5.75
N ARG A 147 4.95 10.92 -5.88
CA ARG A 147 3.93 10.37 -6.80
C ARG A 147 2.52 10.80 -6.42
N SER A 148 2.17 10.79 -5.14
CA SER A 148 0.85 11.19 -4.66
C SER A 148 0.58 12.67 -4.93
N GLU A 149 1.59 13.53 -4.79
CA GLU A 149 1.51 14.96 -5.11
C GLU A 149 1.30 15.20 -6.61
N VAL A 150 2.03 14.51 -7.47
CA VAL A 150 1.87 14.59 -8.92
C VAL A 150 0.47 14.15 -9.36
N LYS A 151 -0.07 13.04 -8.80
CA LYS A 151 -1.44 12.60 -9.04
C LYS A 151 -2.46 13.69 -8.65
N ARG A 152 -2.26 14.33 -7.51
CA ARG A 152 -3.12 15.40 -7.01
C ARG A 152 -3.07 16.64 -7.91
N LEU A 153 -1.89 17.05 -8.34
CA LEU A 153 -1.72 18.17 -9.28
C LEU A 153 -2.39 17.88 -10.62
N SER A 154 -2.21 16.67 -11.16
CA SER A 154 -2.86 16.23 -12.39
C SER A 154 -4.40 16.26 -12.26
N TYR A 155 -4.95 15.84 -11.12
CA TYR A 155 -6.37 15.95 -10.84
C TYR A 155 -6.84 17.42 -10.81
N LEU A 156 -6.06 18.31 -10.19
CA LEU A 156 -6.39 19.75 -10.11
C LEU A 156 -6.32 20.44 -11.47
N ALA A 157 -5.43 19.99 -12.36
CA ALA A 157 -5.29 20.52 -13.71
C ALA A 157 -6.49 20.20 -14.63
N LEU A 158 -7.30 19.18 -14.30
CA LEU A 158 -8.49 18.85 -15.08
C LEU A 158 -9.60 19.89 -14.88
N PRO A 159 -10.17 20.48 -15.95
CA PRO A 159 -11.20 21.51 -15.82
C PRO A 159 -12.47 20.96 -15.15
N ARG A 160 -13.03 21.72 -14.23
CA ARG A 160 -14.29 21.41 -13.57
C ARG A 160 -15.42 21.57 -14.57
N TYR A 161 -16.26 20.56 -14.73
CA TYR A 161 -17.45 20.66 -15.58
C TYR A 161 -18.38 21.73 -14.98
N ARG A 162 -18.51 22.87 -15.68
CA ARG A 162 -19.48 23.92 -15.36
C ARG A 162 -20.76 23.55 -16.09
N SER A 163 -21.75 23.05 -15.36
CA SER A 163 -23.09 22.80 -15.92
C SER A 163 -23.64 24.13 -16.47
N ARG A 164 -23.88 24.18 -17.80
CA ARG A 164 -24.49 25.32 -18.47
C ARG A 164 -26.00 25.43 -18.25
N HIS A 165 -26.60 24.59 -17.41
CA HIS A 165 -28.07 24.45 -17.29
C HIS A 165 -28.76 25.44 -16.35
N HIS A 166 -28.10 26.46 -15.79
CA HIS A 166 -28.79 27.40 -14.90
C HIS A 166 -29.21 28.72 -15.56
N ARG A 167 -29.23 28.83 -16.90
CA ARG A 167 -29.63 30.06 -17.58
C ARG A 167 -30.90 29.96 -18.46
N ARG A 168 -31.80 29.02 -18.23
CA ARG A 168 -33.02 28.92 -19.05
C ARG A 168 -34.34 28.92 -18.28
N PHE A 169 -34.39 29.37 -17.05
CA PHE A 169 -35.65 29.49 -16.29
C PHE A 169 -35.82 30.85 -15.60
N THR A 170 -35.39 31.94 -16.22
CA THR A 170 -35.78 33.28 -15.82
C THR A 170 -35.98 34.12 -17.09
N ASP A 171 -37.04 33.81 -17.84
CA ASP A 171 -37.76 34.73 -18.72
C ASP A 171 -39.25 34.37 -18.66
#